data_2a54c0898953e1ad0ac4143c49f8e23b
#
_entry.id   2a54c0898953e1ad0ac4143c49f8e23b
#
_cell.length_a   1.000
_cell.length_b   1.000
_cell.length_c   1.000
_cell.angle_alpha   90.00
_cell.angle_beta   90.00
_cell.angle_gamma   90.00
#
_symmetry.space_group_name_H-M   'P 1'
#
loop_
_entity.id
_entity.type
_entity.pdbx_description
1 polymer ?
#
loop_
_entity_poly.entity_id
_entity_poly.type
_entity_poly.pdbx_seq_one_letter_code
_entity_poly.pdbx_strand_id
1 'polypeptide(L)'
;MRRRLPRRFSIRTAAVAGGLVLTATLAATASATASATASAAPEPPPPPSRAAAAQGAERTHEVEYFTRPGGHPRHTEVPAATPERLARADRPLSAPEAAADGDVNAVIQTGPVADKLDVVVIGDGYTAAQQDDFHADVRSKWAQMSAVEPYASYKELFNVWSVDAVSNQSGVSGDPGKDVVKDTALKSYFWCDDIERLLCVDTDKVESYAAKAPDADLVVVLSNSTKYGGAGYTLTSQIGYDGIATASSDHPDSDQVAVHETGHSLGKLADEYFYDEYGTYTGAEPDESNASKLSAAQLTAQKKKWYRWIGQTSPDGGTVGAYEGGRYYPKGINRPTDNSIMRTLGREFNLPGREAMIAGFYRYASALGSTTGTDTALKRDAAIKITLPASATVKWSVDGTEVTDARGKKSVTPASLGIAADGRSHTVTATATDNTTAVKDPALRKLLTDSRTWKVTA
;
A
#
# COMPACT_ATOMS: atom_id res chain seq x y z
N MET A 1 -19.11 -14.71 7.77
CA MET A 1 -18.36 -13.45 7.76
C MET A 1 -17.51 -13.37 9.02
N ARG A 2 -16.25 -13.73 8.94
CA ARG A 2 -15.29 -13.49 10.04
C ARG A 2 -14.46 -12.29 9.63
N ARG A 3 -14.65 -11.15 10.29
CA ARG A 3 -13.84 -9.96 10.13
C ARG A 3 -12.40 -10.34 10.49
N ARG A 4 -11.44 -10.13 9.57
CA ARG A 4 -10.03 -10.08 9.93
C ARG A 4 -9.88 -8.95 10.94
N LEU A 5 -9.52 -9.29 12.18
CA LEU A 5 -9.02 -8.27 13.10
C LEU A 5 -7.71 -7.74 12.52
N PRO A 6 -7.50 -6.42 12.45
CA PRO A 6 -6.22 -5.89 12.02
C PRO A 6 -5.14 -6.48 12.93
N ARG A 7 -4.13 -7.13 12.32
CA ARG A 7 -2.95 -7.60 13.05
C ARG A 7 -2.18 -6.36 13.55
N ARG A 8 -2.64 -5.78 14.65
CA ARG A 8 -1.90 -4.73 15.34
C ARG A 8 -0.67 -5.36 15.96
N PHE A 9 0.50 -5.06 15.42
CA PHE A 9 1.76 -5.28 16.11
C PHE A 9 1.81 -4.35 17.32
N SER A 10 1.51 -4.87 18.51
CA SER A 10 1.82 -4.19 19.78
C SER A 10 3.32 -4.30 20.01
N ILE A 11 4.04 -3.23 19.78
CA ILE A 11 5.39 -3.05 20.32
C ILE A 11 5.21 -2.90 21.83
N ARG A 12 5.48 -3.95 22.58
CA ARG A 12 5.62 -3.86 24.04
C ARG A 12 6.97 -3.21 24.33
N THR A 13 6.95 -1.94 24.66
CA THR A 13 8.07 -1.25 25.31
C THR A 13 8.19 -1.81 26.73
N ALA A 14 9.25 -2.54 27.00
CA ALA A 14 9.62 -2.92 28.37
C ALA A 14 10.25 -1.69 29.03
N ALA A 15 9.53 -1.07 29.95
CA ALA A 15 10.07 -0.06 30.84
C ALA A 15 10.86 -0.77 31.94
N VAL A 16 12.17 -0.59 31.96
CA VAL A 16 13.03 -0.93 33.09
C VAL A 16 13.04 0.28 34.04
N ALA A 17 12.41 0.13 35.18
CA ALA A 17 12.52 1.08 36.27
C ALA A 17 13.84 0.84 37.03
N GLY A 18 14.75 1.79 36.95
CA GLY A 18 15.93 1.87 37.82
C GLY A 18 15.93 3.20 38.52
N GLY A 19 15.54 3.21 39.77
CA GLY A 19 15.61 4.38 40.64
C GLY A 19 17.04 4.62 41.11
N LEU A 20 17.47 5.87 41.02
CA LEU A 20 18.56 6.37 41.89
C LEU A 20 18.24 7.81 42.31
N VAL A 21 18.04 7.97 43.59
CA VAL A 21 17.96 9.26 44.30
C VAL A 21 19.36 9.79 44.48
N LEU A 22 19.64 11.00 44.06
CA LEU A 22 20.76 11.76 44.61
C LEU A 22 20.39 13.23 44.72
N THR A 23 20.43 13.69 45.97
CA THR A 23 20.34 15.07 46.43
C THR A 23 21.67 15.79 46.18
N ALA A 24 21.65 17.03 45.64
CA ALA A 24 22.69 18.02 45.97
C ALA A 24 22.28 19.44 45.53
N THR A 25 22.11 20.25 46.50
CA THR A 25 22.54 21.63 46.77
C THR A 25 22.67 22.68 45.67
N LEU A 26 21.97 23.79 45.94
CA LEU A 26 22.05 25.09 45.27
C LEU A 26 23.46 25.70 45.38
N ALA A 27 23.88 26.31 44.27
CA ALA A 27 24.79 27.48 44.28
C ALA A 27 24.35 28.44 43.19
N ALA A 28 23.95 29.63 43.59
CA ALA A 28 23.62 30.73 42.73
C ALA A 28 24.90 31.50 42.35
N THR A 29 25.13 31.72 41.08
CA THR A 29 26.02 32.79 40.64
C THR A 29 25.34 33.54 39.47
N ALA A 30 25.07 34.79 39.70
CA ALA A 30 24.60 35.75 38.70
C ALA A 30 25.78 36.14 37.79
N SER A 31 25.54 36.18 36.48
CA SER A 31 26.37 36.93 35.56
C SER A 31 25.54 37.43 34.35
N ALA A 32 25.85 38.62 33.98
CA ALA A 32 25.06 39.54 33.21
C ALA A 32 24.86 39.21 31.72
N THR A 33 23.78 39.65 31.24
CA THR A 33 23.22 39.74 29.90
C THR A 33 24.12 40.36 28.84
N ALA A 34 24.23 39.67 27.69
CA ALA A 34 24.42 40.35 26.40
C ALA A 34 23.32 39.81 25.45
N SER A 35 22.37 40.69 25.12
CA SER A 35 21.32 40.41 24.14
C SER A 35 21.90 40.47 22.75
N ALA A 36 22.01 39.32 22.09
CA ALA A 36 22.15 39.23 20.66
C ALA A 36 20.79 38.79 20.10
N THR A 37 20.11 39.69 19.40
CA THR A 37 18.90 39.39 18.63
C THR A 37 19.29 38.55 17.41
N ALA A 38 19.16 37.24 17.54
CA ALA A 38 19.18 36.35 16.38
C ALA A 38 17.76 36.32 15.79
N SER A 39 17.65 36.76 14.56
CA SER A 39 16.43 36.57 13.76
C SER A 39 16.20 35.07 13.58
N ALA A 40 15.14 34.56 14.18
CA ALA A 40 14.75 33.17 14.02
C ALA A 40 14.24 32.98 12.59
N ALA A 41 14.81 32.00 11.89
CA ALA A 41 14.23 31.46 10.68
C ALA A 41 12.85 30.83 11.00
N PRO A 42 11.88 30.85 10.08
CA PRO A 42 10.58 30.26 10.34
C PRO A 42 10.73 28.75 10.61
N GLU A 43 10.17 28.33 11.71
CA GLU A 43 10.09 26.93 12.12
C GLU A 43 9.23 26.17 11.10
N PRO A 44 9.64 24.97 10.61
CA PRO A 44 8.80 24.16 9.76
C PRO A 44 7.53 23.78 10.52
N PRO A 45 6.37 23.64 9.85
CA PRO A 45 5.14 23.24 10.51
C PRO A 45 5.36 21.88 11.21
N PRO A 46 4.90 21.74 12.45
CA PRO A 46 4.99 20.46 13.17
C PRO A 46 4.18 19.41 12.41
N PRO A 47 4.60 18.14 12.48
CA PRO A 47 3.78 17.04 11.96
C PRO A 47 2.41 17.08 12.65
N PRO A 48 1.30 16.80 11.94
CA PRO A 48 -0.04 16.94 12.47
C PRO A 48 -0.18 16.16 13.79
N SER A 49 -0.45 16.90 14.87
CA SER A 49 -0.69 16.32 16.18
C SER A 49 -2.04 15.61 16.16
N ARG A 50 -2.01 14.36 16.55
CA ARG A 50 -3.19 13.54 16.83
C ARG A 50 -3.91 14.08 18.08
N ALA A 51 -4.65 15.17 17.97
CA ALA A 51 -5.63 15.60 18.98
C ALA A 51 -6.46 16.78 18.50
N ALA A 52 -7.71 16.59 18.54
CA ALA A 52 -8.84 17.49 18.71
C ALA A 52 -9.88 17.33 17.61
N ALA A 53 -10.84 16.44 17.86
CA ALA A 53 -12.17 16.57 17.31
C ALA A 53 -12.78 17.87 17.84
N ALA A 54 -12.53 18.98 17.17
CA ALA A 54 -13.31 20.20 17.31
C ALA A 54 -14.53 20.03 16.40
N GLN A 55 -15.71 20.07 16.98
CA GLN A 55 -16.98 20.13 16.27
C GLN A 55 -16.96 21.31 15.30
N GLY A 56 -17.05 21.04 13.99
CA GLY A 56 -17.19 22.04 12.94
C GLY A 56 -15.97 22.27 12.03
N ALA A 57 -14.82 21.64 12.23
CA ALA A 57 -13.73 21.71 11.26
C ALA A 57 -14.00 20.72 10.10
N GLU A 58 -13.94 21.24 8.87
CA GLU A 58 -14.02 20.42 7.66
C GLU A 58 -12.86 19.41 7.68
N ARG A 59 -13.13 18.11 7.45
CA ARG A 59 -12.10 17.09 7.40
C ARG A 59 -11.25 17.29 6.16
N THR A 60 -9.93 17.32 6.33
CA THR A 60 -8.96 17.38 5.22
C THR A 60 -8.07 16.15 5.18
N HIS A 61 -7.46 15.92 4.02
CA HIS A 61 -6.44 14.91 3.79
C HIS A 61 -5.24 15.53 3.10
N GLU A 62 -4.05 15.14 3.51
CA GLU A 62 -2.85 15.39 2.74
C GLU A 62 -2.89 14.55 1.47
N VAL A 63 -2.60 15.19 0.33
CA VAL A 63 -2.50 14.52 -0.97
C VAL A 63 -1.20 14.87 -1.67
N GLU A 64 -0.64 13.87 -2.32
CA GLU A 64 0.45 14.03 -3.28
C GLU A 64 -0.11 14.09 -4.70
N TYR A 65 0.47 14.93 -5.55
CA TYR A 65 0.05 15.08 -6.94
C TYR A 65 1.21 15.45 -7.86
N PHE A 66 1.05 15.13 -9.16
CA PHE A 66 2.02 15.38 -10.21
C PHE A 66 1.44 16.37 -11.22
N THR A 67 2.05 17.53 -11.38
CA THR A 67 1.58 18.57 -12.29
C THR A 67 1.77 18.24 -13.77
N ARG A 68 2.65 17.27 -14.09
CA ARG A 68 2.94 16.77 -15.42
C ARG A 68 3.64 15.40 -15.37
N PRO A 69 3.55 14.56 -16.41
CA PRO A 69 4.35 13.35 -16.53
C PRO A 69 5.84 13.64 -16.32
N GLY A 70 6.52 12.83 -15.49
CA GLY A 70 7.95 12.99 -15.18
C GLY A 70 8.31 14.26 -14.42
N GLY A 71 7.32 15.03 -13.93
CA GLY A 71 7.51 16.16 -13.03
C GLY A 71 7.78 15.70 -11.60
N HIS A 72 8.31 16.62 -10.78
CA HIS A 72 8.39 16.39 -9.34
C HIS A 72 7.00 16.50 -8.73
N PRO A 73 6.63 15.58 -7.84
CA PRO A 73 5.37 15.67 -7.11
C PRO A 73 5.35 16.86 -6.14
N ARG A 74 4.17 17.18 -5.65
CA ARG A 74 3.90 18.20 -4.65
C ARG A 74 2.81 17.72 -3.71
N HIS A 75 2.74 18.32 -2.53
CA HIS A 75 1.73 18.04 -1.53
C HIS A 75 0.83 19.23 -1.29
N THR A 76 -0.42 18.97 -0.95
CA THR A 76 -1.37 19.96 -0.44
C THR A 76 -2.42 19.27 0.44
N GLU A 77 -3.17 20.08 1.21
CA GLU A 77 -4.32 19.62 1.97
C GLU A 77 -5.59 19.83 1.15
N VAL A 78 -6.42 18.79 1.05
CA VAL A 78 -7.70 18.85 0.32
C VAL A 78 -8.86 18.44 1.22
N PRO A 79 -10.08 18.97 0.99
CA PRO A 79 -11.27 18.52 1.70
C PRO A 79 -11.54 17.02 1.48
N ALA A 80 -11.97 16.32 2.52
CA ALA A 80 -12.42 14.93 2.43
C ALA A 80 -13.71 14.79 1.61
N ALA A 81 -14.59 15.79 1.72
CA ALA A 81 -15.83 15.88 0.98
C ALA A 81 -15.69 16.82 -0.23
N THR A 82 -16.41 16.51 -1.28
CA THR A 82 -16.47 17.37 -2.48
C THR A 82 -17.11 18.72 -2.19
N PRO A 83 -16.56 19.84 -2.71
CA PRO A 83 -17.13 21.16 -2.53
C PRO A 83 -18.62 21.25 -2.94
N GLU A 84 -19.44 21.98 -2.16
CA GLU A 84 -20.90 22.10 -2.35
C GLU A 84 -21.29 22.49 -3.80
N ARG A 85 -20.50 23.34 -4.47
CA ARG A 85 -20.74 23.72 -5.86
C ARG A 85 -20.80 22.54 -6.83
N LEU A 86 -20.06 21.46 -6.55
CA LEU A 86 -20.06 20.23 -7.34
C LEU A 86 -21.12 19.22 -6.86
N ALA A 87 -21.48 19.24 -5.57
CA ALA A 87 -22.53 18.41 -5.00
C ALA A 87 -23.95 18.82 -5.45
N ARG A 88 -24.14 20.09 -5.83
CA ARG A 88 -25.46 20.60 -6.30
C ARG A 88 -25.97 19.96 -7.59
N ALA A 89 -25.12 19.23 -8.33
CA ALA A 89 -25.50 18.50 -9.53
C ALA A 89 -26.16 17.14 -9.24
N ASP A 90 -26.26 16.74 -7.95
CA ASP A 90 -26.75 15.41 -7.56
C ASP A 90 -28.20 15.16 -7.99
N ARG A 91 -28.37 14.11 -8.78
CA ARG A 91 -29.68 13.56 -9.17
C ARG A 91 -29.76 12.11 -8.73
N PRO A 92 -30.89 11.65 -8.15
CA PRO A 92 -31.07 10.23 -7.88
C PRO A 92 -30.95 9.41 -9.16
N LEU A 93 -30.30 8.24 -9.05
CA LEU A 93 -30.27 7.26 -10.12
C LEU A 93 -31.70 6.79 -10.45
N SER A 94 -31.98 6.50 -11.71
CA SER A 94 -33.19 5.78 -12.10
C SER A 94 -33.19 4.36 -11.53
N ALA A 95 -34.32 3.70 -11.45
CA ALA A 95 -34.41 2.35 -10.89
C ALA A 95 -33.50 1.32 -11.59
N PRO A 96 -33.33 1.31 -12.94
CA PRO A 96 -32.37 0.42 -13.60
C PRO A 96 -30.91 0.77 -13.27
N GLU A 97 -30.55 2.06 -13.20
CA GLU A 97 -29.22 2.52 -12.84
C GLU A 97 -28.87 2.15 -11.40
N ALA A 98 -29.80 2.36 -10.46
CA ALA A 98 -29.63 1.99 -9.06
C ALA A 98 -29.53 0.46 -8.85
N ALA A 99 -30.10 -0.34 -9.75
CA ALA A 99 -30.01 -1.80 -9.68
C ALA A 99 -28.61 -2.33 -10.07
N ALA A 100 -27.88 -1.60 -10.91
CA ALA A 100 -26.51 -1.95 -11.30
C ALA A 100 -25.45 -1.24 -10.43
N ASP A 101 -25.84 -0.28 -9.61
CA ASP A 101 -24.93 0.51 -8.79
C ASP A 101 -24.37 -0.30 -7.61
N GLY A 102 -23.05 -0.42 -7.60
CA GLY A 102 -22.31 -1.15 -6.57
C GLY A 102 -22.14 -2.63 -6.86
N ASP A 103 -22.39 -3.09 -8.07
CA ASP A 103 -22.03 -4.44 -8.50
C ASP A 103 -20.51 -4.66 -8.39
N VAL A 104 -20.14 -5.85 -7.92
CA VAL A 104 -18.73 -6.22 -7.71
C VAL A 104 -18.36 -7.35 -8.66
N ASN A 105 -17.32 -7.11 -9.46
CA ASN A 105 -16.84 -8.08 -10.44
C ASN A 105 -15.42 -8.53 -10.10
N ALA A 106 -15.15 -9.84 -10.16
CA ALA A 106 -13.81 -10.37 -10.06
C ALA A 106 -13.09 -10.19 -11.40
N VAL A 107 -12.23 -9.18 -11.51
CA VAL A 107 -11.41 -8.95 -12.71
C VAL A 107 -10.28 -9.97 -12.79
N ILE A 108 -9.61 -10.21 -11.65
CA ILE A 108 -8.61 -11.26 -11.46
C ILE A 108 -8.84 -11.91 -10.10
N GLN A 109 -8.93 -13.23 -10.08
CA GLN A 109 -9.04 -14.00 -8.85
C GLN A 109 -8.01 -15.12 -8.86
N THR A 110 -6.91 -14.95 -8.13
CA THR A 110 -5.81 -15.91 -8.05
C THR A 110 -5.99 -16.90 -6.88
N GLY A 111 -6.90 -16.60 -5.95
CA GLY A 111 -7.19 -17.48 -4.83
C GLY A 111 -8.22 -16.91 -3.85
N PRO A 112 -8.40 -17.59 -2.71
CA PRO A 112 -9.31 -17.10 -1.66
C PRO A 112 -8.88 -15.72 -1.15
N VAL A 113 -9.85 -14.84 -0.92
CA VAL A 113 -9.68 -13.51 -0.34
C VAL A 113 -8.79 -13.51 0.92
N ALA A 114 -8.95 -14.56 1.78
CA ALA A 114 -8.15 -14.67 3.00
C ALA A 114 -6.66 -14.89 2.76
N ASP A 115 -6.24 -15.25 1.55
CA ASP A 115 -4.87 -15.64 1.20
C ASP A 115 -4.23 -14.65 0.22
N LYS A 116 -4.93 -13.59 -0.19
CA LYS A 116 -4.51 -12.67 -1.24
C LYS A 116 -4.54 -11.23 -0.76
N LEU A 117 -3.81 -10.38 -1.47
CA LEU A 117 -3.94 -8.95 -1.40
C LEU A 117 -5.06 -8.55 -2.36
N ASP A 118 -6.11 -7.93 -1.82
CA ASP A 118 -7.31 -7.59 -2.57
C ASP A 118 -7.25 -6.11 -3.00
N VAL A 119 -7.05 -5.91 -4.31
CA VAL A 119 -7.07 -4.58 -4.95
C VAL A 119 -8.49 -4.28 -5.37
N VAL A 120 -9.03 -3.16 -4.92
CA VAL A 120 -10.36 -2.68 -5.30
C VAL A 120 -10.20 -1.47 -6.21
N VAL A 121 -10.74 -1.59 -7.42
CA VAL A 121 -10.78 -0.49 -8.40
C VAL A 121 -12.22 -0.01 -8.52
N ILE A 122 -12.45 1.29 -8.32
CA ILE A 122 -13.78 1.89 -8.36
C ILE A 122 -13.80 2.90 -9.51
N GLY A 123 -14.82 2.81 -10.38
CA GLY A 123 -15.01 3.74 -11.49
C GLY A 123 -15.67 5.04 -11.04
N ASP A 124 -15.31 6.17 -11.64
CA ASP A 124 -16.11 7.39 -11.52
C ASP A 124 -16.28 8.06 -12.88
N GLY A 125 -17.45 8.63 -13.12
CA GLY A 125 -17.79 9.25 -14.41
C GLY A 125 -18.14 8.23 -15.51
N TYR A 126 -18.47 6.98 -15.14
CA TYR A 126 -19.03 5.98 -16.06
C TYR A 126 -20.52 5.84 -15.80
N THR A 127 -21.33 6.03 -16.85
CA THR A 127 -22.77 5.78 -16.78
C THR A 127 -23.09 4.28 -16.77
N ALA A 128 -24.34 3.90 -16.49
CA ALA A 128 -24.74 2.50 -16.58
C ALA A 128 -24.43 1.85 -17.94
N ALA A 129 -24.48 2.62 -19.04
CA ALA A 129 -24.14 2.15 -20.38
C ALA A 129 -22.64 2.02 -20.64
N GLN A 130 -21.78 2.52 -19.73
CA GLN A 130 -20.32 2.54 -19.86
C GLN A 130 -19.61 1.59 -18.88
N GLN A 131 -20.34 0.71 -18.18
CA GLN A 131 -19.71 -0.20 -17.22
C GLN A 131 -18.77 -1.22 -17.93
N ASP A 132 -19.09 -1.65 -19.15
CA ASP A 132 -18.18 -2.50 -19.93
C ASP A 132 -16.86 -1.79 -20.28
N ASP A 133 -16.92 -0.47 -20.55
CA ASP A 133 -15.76 0.41 -20.78
C ASP A 133 -14.93 0.52 -19.51
N PHE A 134 -15.55 0.82 -18.38
CA PHE A 134 -14.89 0.81 -17.07
C PHE A 134 -14.16 -0.52 -16.79
N HIS A 135 -14.82 -1.66 -17.05
CA HIS A 135 -14.18 -2.97 -16.84
C HIS A 135 -12.99 -3.19 -17.80
N ALA A 136 -13.03 -2.63 -19.01
CA ALA A 136 -11.89 -2.67 -19.94
C ALA A 136 -10.71 -1.82 -19.41
N ASP A 137 -11.01 -0.63 -18.88
CA ASP A 137 -10.02 0.27 -18.28
C ASP A 137 -9.37 -0.35 -17.05
N VAL A 138 -10.14 -1.00 -16.17
CA VAL A 138 -9.59 -1.73 -15.00
C VAL A 138 -8.58 -2.79 -15.46
N ARG A 139 -8.94 -3.60 -16.47
CA ARG A 139 -8.02 -4.62 -17.01
C ARG A 139 -6.76 -4.00 -17.60
N SER A 140 -6.90 -2.90 -18.35
CA SER A 140 -5.79 -2.18 -18.96
C SER A 140 -4.85 -1.59 -17.90
N LYS A 141 -5.38 -0.86 -16.94
CA LYS A 141 -4.60 -0.23 -15.87
C LYS A 141 -3.91 -1.27 -14.98
N TRP A 142 -4.61 -2.34 -14.62
CA TRP A 142 -3.97 -3.42 -13.87
C TRP A 142 -2.86 -4.09 -14.67
N ALA A 143 -3.03 -4.30 -15.98
CA ALA A 143 -1.98 -4.84 -16.82
C ALA A 143 -0.74 -3.96 -16.84
N GLN A 144 -0.90 -2.63 -16.90
CA GLN A 144 0.19 -1.65 -16.82
C GLN A 144 0.87 -1.66 -15.45
N MET A 145 0.13 -1.52 -14.35
CA MET A 145 0.66 -1.55 -12.99
C MET A 145 1.39 -2.87 -12.70
N SER A 146 0.79 -4.00 -13.08
CA SER A 146 1.35 -5.32 -12.84
C SER A 146 2.48 -5.72 -13.80
N ALA A 147 2.86 -4.87 -14.74
CA ALA A 147 4.07 -5.03 -15.56
C ALA A 147 5.33 -4.52 -14.85
N VAL A 148 5.17 -3.65 -13.84
CA VAL A 148 6.28 -3.10 -13.06
C VAL A 148 6.73 -4.09 -11.98
N GLU A 149 8.05 -4.25 -11.79
CA GLU A 149 8.56 -5.05 -10.67
C GLU A 149 8.47 -4.27 -9.33
N PRO A 150 8.08 -4.94 -8.23
CA PRO A 150 7.95 -6.39 -8.05
C PRO A 150 6.56 -6.98 -8.35
N TYR A 151 5.59 -6.20 -8.78
CA TYR A 151 4.25 -6.72 -9.12
C TYR A 151 4.31 -7.84 -10.18
N ALA A 152 5.14 -7.66 -11.21
CA ALA A 152 5.26 -8.60 -12.33
C ALA A 152 5.62 -10.03 -11.87
N SER A 153 6.53 -10.13 -10.90
CA SER A 153 6.98 -11.42 -10.32
C SER A 153 6.01 -12.00 -9.29
N TYR A 154 5.04 -11.22 -8.80
CA TYR A 154 4.15 -11.60 -7.69
C TYR A 154 2.66 -11.53 -8.02
N LYS A 155 2.29 -11.57 -9.30
CA LYS A 155 0.88 -11.45 -9.77
C LYS A 155 -0.07 -12.43 -9.08
N GLU A 156 0.40 -13.63 -8.73
CA GLU A 156 -0.40 -14.64 -8.04
C GLU A 156 -0.76 -14.28 -6.58
N LEU A 157 -0.19 -13.23 -6.01
CA LEU A 157 -0.57 -12.77 -4.68
C LEU A 157 -1.78 -11.85 -4.67
N PHE A 158 -2.28 -11.41 -5.83
CA PHE A 158 -3.34 -10.41 -5.95
C PHE A 158 -4.66 -11.00 -6.42
N ASN A 159 -5.76 -10.56 -5.81
CA ASN A 159 -7.06 -10.50 -6.45
C ASN A 159 -7.32 -9.04 -6.87
N VAL A 160 -8.07 -8.83 -7.94
CA VAL A 160 -8.48 -7.52 -8.42
C VAL A 160 -10.00 -7.53 -8.60
N TRP A 161 -10.65 -6.61 -7.92
CA TRP A 161 -12.08 -6.41 -7.93
C TRP A 161 -12.39 -5.06 -8.59
N SER A 162 -13.38 -5.02 -9.48
CA SER A 162 -14.01 -3.76 -9.88
C SER A 162 -15.30 -3.56 -9.10
N VAL A 163 -15.59 -2.32 -8.73
CA VAL A 163 -16.86 -1.93 -8.12
C VAL A 163 -17.51 -0.87 -9.00
N ASP A 164 -18.66 -1.20 -9.52
CA ASP A 164 -19.41 -0.36 -10.46
C ASP A 164 -20.06 0.79 -9.69
N ALA A 165 -19.49 1.99 -9.78
CA ALA A 165 -20.11 3.19 -9.24
C ALA A 165 -20.79 3.96 -10.39
N VAL A 166 -22.10 3.74 -10.54
CA VAL A 166 -22.88 4.27 -11.66
C VAL A 166 -23.05 5.78 -11.52
N SER A 167 -22.54 6.51 -12.48
CA SER A 167 -22.64 7.97 -12.56
C SER A 167 -23.81 8.39 -13.44
N ASN A 168 -24.50 9.48 -13.09
CA ASN A 168 -25.55 10.07 -13.92
C ASN A 168 -25.03 10.68 -15.23
N GLN A 169 -23.77 11.10 -15.21
CA GLN A 169 -23.11 11.74 -16.37
C GLN A 169 -21.72 11.14 -16.62
N SER A 170 -21.40 11.01 -17.89
CA SER A 170 -20.06 10.59 -18.32
C SER A 170 -19.03 11.70 -18.16
N GLY A 171 -17.80 11.33 -17.77
CA GLY A 171 -16.67 12.24 -17.61
C GLY A 171 -16.52 12.78 -16.19
N VAL A 172 -15.61 13.70 -16.01
CA VAL A 172 -15.14 14.22 -14.72
C VAL A 172 -15.38 15.72 -14.63
N SER A 173 -15.77 16.22 -13.45
CA SER A 173 -15.85 17.67 -13.22
C SER A 173 -14.47 18.32 -13.42
N GLY A 174 -14.43 19.53 -14.01
CA GLY A 174 -13.17 20.21 -14.31
C GLY A 174 -12.47 19.73 -15.61
N ASP A 175 -13.14 18.89 -16.41
CA ASP A 175 -12.66 18.43 -17.72
C ASP A 175 -13.73 18.69 -18.80
N PRO A 176 -13.40 19.38 -19.91
CA PRO A 176 -12.08 19.92 -20.28
C PRO A 176 -11.68 21.22 -19.55
N GLY A 177 -12.56 21.91 -18.89
CA GLY A 177 -12.32 23.21 -18.25
C GLY A 177 -12.85 23.29 -16.83
N LYS A 178 -12.30 24.21 -16.03
CA LYS A 178 -12.56 24.38 -14.60
C LYS A 178 -14.05 24.52 -14.24
N ASP A 179 -14.84 25.14 -15.11
CA ASP A 179 -16.26 25.42 -14.86
C ASP A 179 -17.19 24.23 -15.22
N VAL A 180 -16.64 23.17 -15.77
CA VAL A 180 -17.42 21.96 -16.08
C VAL A 180 -17.78 21.25 -14.78
N VAL A 181 -19.07 20.97 -14.61
CA VAL A 181 -19.60 20.20 -13.46
C VAL A 181 -20.30 18.97 -13.99
N LYS A 182 -19.97 17.80 -13.45
CA LYS A 182 -20.55 16.49 -13.77
C LYS A 182 -21.16 15.88 -12.54
N ASP A 183 -22.32 15.25 -12.72
CA ASP A 183 -22.98 14.46 -11.69
C ASP A 183 -22.44 13.02 -11.74
N THR A 184 -21.39 12.77 -10.96
CA THR A 184 -20.68 11.48 -10.89
C THR A 184 -20.83 10.83 -9.52
N ALA A 185 -20.62 9.51 -9.45
CA ALA A 185 -20.86 8.72 -8.23
C ALA A 185 -19.91 9.10 -7.08
N LEU A 186 -18.62 9.24 -7.37
CA LEU A 186 -17.59 9.56 -6.37
C LEU A 186 -17.23 11.05 -6.34
N LYS A 187 -17.90 11.86 -7.17
CA LYS A 187 -17.64 13.30 -7.28
C LYS A 187 -16.19 13.64 -7.59
N SER A 188 -15.55 12.87 -8.46
CA SER A 188 -14.21 13.20 -8.94
C SER A 188 -14.18 14.56 -9.62
N TYR A 189 -13.14 15.33 -9.35
CA TYR A 189 -12.95 16.62 -9.98
C TYR A 189 -11.50 17.02 -10.11
N PHE A 190 -11.16 17.60 -11.26
CA PHE A 190 -9.92 18.34 -11.47
C PHE A 190 -10.01 19.74 -10.88
N TRP A 191 -8.89 20.45 -10.85
CA TRP A 191 -8.78 21.77 -10.26
C TRP A 191 -9.05 21.79 -8.74
N CYS A 192 -8.82 20.65 -8.09
CA CYS A 192 -8.80 20.60 -6.63
C CYS A 192 -7.71 21.53 -6.11
N ASP A 193 -8.01 22.32 -5.06
CA ASP A 193 -7.09 23.34 -4.54
C ASP A 193 -6.51 24.27 -5.63
N ASP A 194 -7.32 24.58 -6.65
CA ASP A 194 -6.94 25.40 -7.81
C ASP A 194 -5.80 24.81 -8.69
N ILE A 195 -5.48 23.54 -8.51
CA ILE A 195 -4.40 22.82 -9.20
C ILE A 195 -4.99 21.97 -10.32
N GLU A 196 -4.72 22.32 -11.58
CA GLU A 196 -5.37 21.73 -12.75
C GLU A 196 -5.34 20.20 -12.80
N ARG A 197 -4.21 19.60 -12.43
CA ARG A 197 -3.97 18.15 -12.57
C ARG A 197 -4.28 17.36 -11.31
N LEU A 198 -4.59 18.02 -10.22
CA LEU A 198 -5.00 17.37 -8.98
C LEU A 198 -6.42 16.84 -9.13
N LEU A 199 -6.54 15.52 -9.11
CA LEU A 199 -7.80 14.80 -9.27
C LEU A 199 -8.30 14.34 -7.91
N CYS A 200 -9.21 15.10 -7.32
CA CYS A 200 -9.82 14.80 -6.03
C CYS A 200 -11.11 13.99 -6.15
N VAL A 201 -11.48 13.34 -5.04
CA VAL A 201 -12.69 12.52 -4.87
C VAL A 201 -13.32 12.77 -3.51
N ASP A 202 -14.58 12.41 -3.34
CA ASP A 202 -15.23 12.29 -2.05
C ASP A 202 -14.80 10.99 -1.37
N THR A 203 -13.98 11.08 -0.33
CA THR A 203 -13.36 9.91 0.31
C THR A 203 -14.36 9.02 1.06
N ASP A 204 -15.47 9.58 1.57
CA ASP A 204 -16.53 8.79 2.23
C ASP A 204 -17.30 7.96 1.20
N LYS A 205 -17.55 8.52 0.01
CA LYS A 205 -18.16 7.77 -1.10
C LYS A 205 -17.21 6.66 -1.56
N VAL A 206 -15.93 6.93 -1.73
CA VAL A 206 -14.93 5.89 -2.07
C VAL A 206 -14.97 4.76 -1.05
N GLU A 207 -14.93 5.05 0.26
CA GLU A 207 -14.98 4.02 1.30
C GLU A 207 -16.29 3.21 1.23
N SER A 208 -17.43 3.86 0.96
CA SER A 208 -18.73 3.19 0.86
C SER A 208 -18.80 2.19 -0.29
N TYR A 209 -18.18 2.50 -1.45
CA TYR A 209 -18.09 1.56 -2.57
C TYR A 209 -17.02 0.49 -2.32
N ALA A 210 -15.86 0.84 -1.78
CA ALA A 210 -14.81 -0.13 -1.44
C ALA A 210 -15.32 -1.20 -0.47
N ALA A 211 -16.20 -0.82 0.48
CA ALA A 211 -16.81 -1.74 1.44
C ALA A 211 -17.74 -2.80 0.81
N LYS A 212 -18.11 -2.66 -0.45
CA LYS A 212 -18.93 -3.65 -1.18
C LYS A 212 -18.08 -4.84 -1.67
N ALA A 213 -16.77 -4.64 -1.90
CA ALA A 213 -15.86 -5.71 -2.28
C ALA A 213 -15.69 -6.74 -1.16
N PRO A 214 -15.29 -7.99 -1.48
CA PRO A 214 -15.09 -9.04 -0.47
C PRO A 214 -14.04 -8.71 0.59
N ASP A 215 -12.99 -7.97 0.21
CA ASP A 215 -11.98 -7.32 1.06
C ASP A 215 -11.37 -6.16 0.28
N ALA A 216 -10.72 -5.22 0.98
CA ALA A 216 -10.05 -4.08 0.37
C ALA A 216 -8.75 -3.79 1.13
N ASP A 217 -7.62 -4.17 0.54
CA ASP A 217 -6.28 -3.90 1.08
C ASP A 217 -5.63 -2.70 0.37
N LEU A 218 -6.02 -2.46 -0.88
CA LEU A 218 -5.57 -1.34 -1.72
C LEU A 218 -6.75 -0.81 -2.54
N VAL A 219 -6.91 0.52 -2.57
CA VAL A 219 -8.02 1.16 -3.30
C VAL A 219 -7.47 2.11 -4.38
N VAL A 220 -7.97 1.92 -5.60
CA VAL A 220 -7.69 2.78 -6.76
C VAL A 220 -8.99 3.31 -7.33
N VAL A 221 -9.08 4.60 -7.57
CA VAL A 221 -10.19 5.22 -8.29
C VAL A 221 -9.76 5.54 -9.71
N LEU A 222 -10.49 4.99 -10.69
CA LEU A 222 -10.33 5.34 -12.11
C LEU A 222 -11.43 6.32 -12.52
N SER A 223 -11.03 7.53 -12.85
CA SER A 223 -11.94 8.57 -13.32
C SER A 223 -11.94 8.64 -14.85
N ASN A 224 -13.11 8.59 -15.45
CA ASN A 224 -13.34 8.55 -16.91
C ASN A 224 -12.89 9.85 -17.59
N SER A 225 -11.60 9.94 -17.92
CA SER A 225 -10.99 11.11 -18.53
C SER A 225 -9.70 10.77 -19.26
N THR A 226 -9.49 11.44 -20.40
CA THR A 226 -8.23 11.45 -21.15
C THR A 226 -7.23 12.49 -20.64
N LYS A 227 -7.67 13.38 -19.74
CA LYS A 227 -6.82 14.43 -19.17
C LYS A 227 -5.85 13.83 -18.16
N TYR A 228 -4.56 14.15 -18.28
CA TYR A 228 -3.56 13.73 -17.29
C TYR A 228 -3.93 14.23 -15.89
N GLY A 229 -3.95 13.35 -14.94
CA GLY A 229 -4.13 13.67 -13.52
C GLY A 229 -4.22 12.45 -12.64
N GLY A 230 -4.13 12.69 -11.38
CA GLY A 230 -4.16 11.71 -10.31
C GLY A 230 -3.71 12.33 -9.00
N ALA A 231 -3.87 11.59 -7.93
CA ALA A 231 -3.40 11.96 -6.59
C ALA A 231 -3.25 10.71 -5.71
N GLY A 232 -2.36 10.77 -4.74
CA GLY A 232 -2.28 9.84 -3.63
C GLY A 232 -2.77 10.48 -2.36
N TYR A 233 -3.76 9.88 -1.71
CA TYR A 233 -4.30 10.32 -0.45
C TYR A 233 -3.62 9.62 0.71
N THR A 234 -3.10 10.38 1.66
CA THR A 234 -2.61 9.85 2.93
C THR A 234 -3.76 9.79 3.94
N LEU A 235 -4.31 8.60 4.13
CA LEU A 235 -5.38 8.35 5.10
C LEU A 235 -5.37 6.89 5.55
N THR A 236 -6.06 6.59 6.63
CA THR A 236 -6.42 5.22 7.03
C THR A 236 -7.94 5.13 7.09
N SER A 237 -8.51 4.23 6.30
CA SER A 237 -9.95 4.01 6.22
C SER A 237 -10.50 3.28 7.45
N GLN A 238 -11.82 3.35 7.65
CA GLN A 238 -12.48 2.60 8.71
C GLN A 238 -12.55 1.09 8.41
N ILE A 239 -12.47 0.70 7.13
CA ILE A 239 -12.53 -0.70 6.70
C ILE A 239 -11.14 -1.37 6.57
N GLY A 240 -10.04 -0.61 6.70
CA GLY A 240 -8.70 -1.16 6.93
C GLY A 240 -7.67 -0.96 5.84
N TYR A 241 -7.99 -0.30 4.72
CA TYR A 241 -6.97 0.09 3.74
C TYR A 241 -6.27 1.41 4.12
N ASP A 242 -5.04 1.57 3.67
CA ASP A 242 -4.25 2.79 3.83
C ASP A 242 -4.09 3.49 2.47
N GLY A 243 -4.57 4.74 2.38
CA GLY A 243 -4.46 5.58 1.19
C GLY A 243 -5.48 5.26 0.09
N ILE A 244 -5.68 6.20 -0.81
CA ILE A 244 -6.42 6.06 -2.06
C ILE A 244 -5.52 6.60 -3.17
N ALA A 245 -5.34 5.84 -4.24
CA ALA A 245 -4.76 6.36 -5.47
C ALA A 245 -5.88 6.75 -6.44
N THR A 246 -5.87 7.97 -6.97
CA THR A 246 -6.75 8.38 -8.07
C THR A 246 -5.96 8.47 -9.37
N ALA A 247 -6.56 8.10 -10.49
CA ALA A 247 -5.94 8.17 -11.80
C ALA A 247 -6.99 8.40 -12.90
N SER A 248 -6.60 9.11 -13.95
CA SER A 248 -7.39 9.17 -15.19
C SER A 248 -7.31 7.84 -15.92
N SER A 249 -8.45 7.31 -16.36
CA SER A 249 -8.53 5.98 -17.00
C SER A 249 -7.78 5.93 -18.33
N ASP A 250 -7.95 6.95 -19.17
CA ASP A 250 -7.51 6.93 -20.57
C ASP A 250 -6.18 7.66 -20.82
N HIS A 251 -5.52 8.16 -19.77
CA HIS A 251 -4.22 8.79 -19.94
C HIS A 251 -3.08 7.77 -19.71
N PRO A 252 -2.13 7.61 -20.66
CA PRO A 252 -1.12 6.56 -20.60
C PRO A 252 -0.11 6.69 -19.45
N ASP A 253 0.08 7.90 -18.90
CA ASP A 253 1.03 8.13 -17.81
C ASP A 253 0.39 8.12 -16.42
N SER A 254 -0.95 7.95 -16.32
CA SER A 254 -1.65 8.01 -15.02
C SER A 254 -1.50 6.74 -14.19
N ASP A 255 -1.13 5.59 -14.79
CA ASP A 255 -0.84 4.34 -14.08
C ASP A 255 0.40 4.45 -13.18
N GLN A 256 1.39 5.26 -13.60
CA GLN A 256 2.63 5.46 -12.85
C GLN A 256 2.39 6.20 -11.52
N VAL A 257 1.40 7.07 -11.46
CA VAL A 257 0.96 7.69 -10.20
C VAL A 257 0.50 6.60 -9.23
N ALA A 258 -0.42 5.72 -9.65
CA ALA A 258 -0.91 4.64 -8.80
C ALA A 258 0.22 3.71 -8.31
N VAL A 259 1.19 3.35 -9.17
CA VAL A 259 2.35 2.52 -8.77
C VAL A 259 3.20 3.23 -7.73
N HIS A 260 3.46 4.53 -7.86
CA HIS A 260 4.20 5.34 -6.89
C HIS A 260 3.47 5.37 -5.53
N GLU A 261 2.19 5.69 -5.53
CA GLU A 261 1.37 5.79 -4.31
C GLU A 261 1.28 4.45 -3.56
N THR A 262 1.30 3.33 -4.29
CA THR A 262 1.39 2.02 -3.64
C THR A 262 2.74 1.77 -2.96
N GLY A 263 3.79 2.47 -3.37
CA GLY A 263 5.07 2.51 -2.65
C GLY A 263 4.91 3.01 -1.22
N HIS A 264 4.06 4.02 -1.01
CA HIS A 264 3.72 4.52 0.33
C HIS A 264 2.80 3.56 1.09
N SER A 265 1.69 3.16 0.49
CA SER A 265 0.66 2.38 1.17
C SER A 265 1.12 0.95 1.49
N LEU A 266 1.73 0.23 0.56
CA LEU A 266 2.19 -1.16 0.74
C LEU A 266 3.65 -1.23 1.21
N GLY A 267 4.56 -0.50 0.55
CA GLY A 267 5.99 -0.52 0.85
C GLY A 267 6.38 0.26 2.10
N LYS A 268 5.52 1.17 2.56
CA LYS A 268 5.84 2.16 3.61
C LYS A 268 7.15 2.89 3.29
N LEU A 269 7.30 3.25 2.00
CA LEU A 269 8.44 3.98 1.48
C LEU A 269 8.22 5.48 1.66
N ALA A 270 9.30 6.21 1.88
CA ALA A 270 9.33 7.66 1.79
C ALA A 270 9.54 8.09 0.35
N ASP A 271 9.17 9.33 0.05
CA ASP A 271 9.58 10.01 -1.17
C ASP A 271 11.10 10.17 -1.23
N GLU A 272 11.65 9.95 -2.42
CA GLU A 272 13.08 10.08 -2.68
C GLU A 272 13.44 11.40 -3.38
N TYR A 273 12.46 12.29 -3.60
CA TYR A 273 12.67 13.66 -4.10
C TYR A 273 12.81 14.67 -2.97
N PHE A 274 13.18 15.90 -3.35
CA PHE A 274 13.38 17.01 -2.42
C PHE A 274 13.08 18.35 -3.09
N TYR A 275 12.87 19.38 -2.25
CA TYR A 275 12.69 20.77 -2.63
C TYR A 275 13.84 21.59 -2.05
N ASP A 276 14.50 22.40 -2.87
CA ASP A 276 15.68 23.17 -2.45
C ASP A 276 15.37 24.13 -1.31
N GLU A 277 14.12 24.61 -1.21
CA GLU A 277 13.65 25.52 -0.19
C GLU A 277 13.51 24.91 1.22
N TYR A 278 13.49 23.56 1.35
CA TYR A 278 13.33 22.90 2.67
C TYR A 278 14.62 22.83 3.49
N GLY A 279 15.77 23.14 2.88
CA GLY A 279 17.05 23.21 3.58
C GLY A 279 17.54 21.84 4.08
N THR A 280 17.91 21.76 5.36
CA THR A 280 18.53 20.55 5.94
C THR A 280 17.57 19.83 6.86
N TYR A 281 17.40 18.52 6.68
CA TYR A 281 16.63 17.67 7.59
C TYR A 281 17.31 17.58 8.95
N THR A 282 16.61 18.00 10.01
CA THR A 282 17.08 17.98 11.40
C THR A 282 16.33 17.01 12.30
N GLY A 283 15.30 16.33 11.77
CA GLY A 283 14.46 15.39 12.50
C GLY A 283 15.18 14.14 12.99
N ALA A 284 14.43 13.23 13.62
CA ALA A 284 14.91 11.91 14.03
C ALA A 284 15.28 11.02 12.83
N GLU A 285 15.96 9.90 13.06
CA GLU A 285 16.14 8.87 12.03
C GLU A 285 14.75 8.41 11.55
N PRO A 286 14.45 8.45 10.24
CA PRO A 286 13.16 8.06 9.71
C PRO A 286 12.83 6.59 9.94
N ASP A 287 11.54 6.25 10.03
CA ASP A 287 11.09 4.85 10.11
C ASP A 287 11.11 4.16 8.74
N GLU A 288 10.88 4.90 7.66
CA GLU A 288 10.82 4.39 6.30
C GLU A 288 12.13 3.70 5.89
N SER A 289 12.00 2.54 5.23
CA SER A 289 13.15 1.68 4.93
C SER A 289 14.12 2.28 3.92
N ASN A 290 13.67 3.20 3.07
CA ASN A 290 14.44 3.86 2.01
C ASN A 290 14.92 5.28 2.37
N ALA A 291 14.81 5.70 3.62
CA ALA A 291 15.28 7.00 4.10
C ALA A 291 16.18 6.83 5.33
N SER A 292 17.29 7.58 5.41
CA SER A 292 18.22 7.52 6.55
C SER A 292 19.11 8.75 6.64
N LYS A 293 19.43 9.17 7.86
CA LYS A 293 20.47 10.20 8.13
C LYS A 293 21.89 9.65 8.01
N LEU A 294 22.03 8.33 7.90
CA LEU A 294 23.31 7.64 7.94
C LEU A 294 23.96 7.59 6.55
N SER A 295 25.26 7.79 6.49
CA SER A 295 26.06 7.52 5.28
C SER A 295 26.13 6.02 4.98
N ALA A 296 26.52 5.64 3.76
CA ALA A 296 26.69 4.25 3.37
C ALA A 296 27.64 3.46 4.30
N ALA A 297 28.72 4.08 4.75
CA ALA A 297 29.66 3.49 5.70
C ALA A 297 29.00 3.25 7.08
N GLN A 298 28.22 4.21 7.57
CA GLN A 298 27.49 4.09 8.84
C GLN A 298 26.36 3.06 8.76
N LEU A 299 25.59 3.02 7.66
CA LEU A 299 24.59 1.99 7.41
C LEU A 299 25.20 0.59 7.48
N THR A 300 26.35 0.40 6.83
CA THR A 300 27.08 -0.88 6.83
C THR A 300 27.61 -1.23 8.22
N ALA A 301 28.25 -0.30 8.91
CA ALA A 301 28.84 -0.52 10.24
C ALA A 301 27.76 -0.83 11.30
N GLN A 302 26.61 -0.15 11.24
CA GLN A 302 25.51 -0.31 12.19
C GLN A 302 24.50 -1.39 11.77
N LYS A 303 24.65 -1.97 10.57
CA LYS A 303 23.72 -2.96 9.98
C LYS A 303 22.26 -2.48 9.96
N LYS A 304 22.02 -1.23 9.53
CA LYS A 304 20.72 -0.59 9.49
C LYS A 304 20.21 -0.40 8.06
N LYS A 305 18.88 -0.28 7.93
CA LYS A 305 18.18 0.03 6.67
C LYS A 305 18.65 -0.90 5.53
N TRP A 306 19.02 -0.34 4.40
CA TRP A 306 19.40 -1.07 3.18
C TRP A 306 20.87 -1.50 3.12
N TYR A 307 21.60 -1.63 4.23
CA TYR A 307 23.03 -1.95 4.24
C TYR A 307 23.39 -3.23 3.47
N ARG A 308 22.46 -4.20 3.41
CA ARG A 308 22.67 -5.48 2.69
C ARG A 308 22.70 -5.32 1.17
N TRP A 309 22.26 -4.18 0.68
CA TRP A 309 22.16 -3.86 -0.74
C TRP A 309 23.29 -2.95 -1.21
N ILE A 310 24.02 -2.28 -0.33
CA ILE A 310 25.08 -1.31 -0.67
C ILE A 310 26.09 -1.94 -1.61
N GLY A 311 26.42 -1.21 -2.69
CA GLY A 311 27.35 -1.62 -3.74
C GLY A 311 26.77 -2.50 -4.82
N GLN A 312 25.48 -2.89 -4.75
CA GLN A 312 24.82 -3.70 -5.79
C GLN A 312 24.22 -2.81 -6.86
N THR A 313 24.29 -3.26 -8.11
CA THR A 313 23.57 -2.64 -9.23
C THR A 313 22.07 -2.77 -9.01
N SER A 314 21.36 -1.69 -9.21
CA SER A 314 19.92 -1.57 -8.97
C SER A 314 19.16 -1.41 -10.29
N PRO A 315 17.93 -1.95 -10.40
CA PRO A 315 17.16 -1.93 -11.65
C PRO A 315 16.78 -0.53 -12.15
N ASP A 316 16.69 0.44 -11.24
CA ASP A 316 16.48 1.86 -11.56
C ASP A 316 17.64 2.52 -12.33
N GLY A 317 18.72 1.75 -12.58
CA GLY A 317 19.88 2.13 -13.37
C GLY A 317 21.07 2.64 -12.55
N GLY A 318 20.96 2.59 -11.20
CA GLY A 318 21.99 3.06 -10.28
C GLY A 318 22.76 1.95 -9.56
N THR A 319 23.61 2.36 -8.64
CA THR A 319 24.24 1.48 -7.63
C THR A 319 23.71 1.87 -6.27
N VAL A 320 23.30 0.90 -5.46
CA VAL A 320 22.81 1.18 -4.11
C VAL A 320 23.93 1.74 -3.24
N GLY A 321 23.68 2.91 -2.67
CA GLY A 321 24.62 3.65 -1.83
C GLY A 321 23.88 4.41 -0.73
N ALA A 322 24.25 5.68 -0.54
CA ALA A 322 23.53 6.66 0.24
C ALA A 322 23.68 8.00 -0.48
N TYR A 323 22.63 8.43 -1.14
CA TYR A 323 22.58 9.63 -1.97
C TYR A 323 21.86 10.73 -1.20
N GLU A 324 22.53 11.85 -0.98
CA GLU A 324 21.94 12.95 -0.21
C GLU A 324 20.70 13.51 -0.89
N GLY A 325 19.71 13.86 -0.09
CA GLY A 325 18.40 14.33 -0.49
C GLY A 325 17.33 13.24 -0.50
N GLY A 326 16.12 13.59 -0.07
CA GLY A 326 14.94 12.74 0.04
C GLY A 326 14.03 13.24 1.16
N ARG A 327 12.83 12.65 1.30
CA ARG A 327 11.83 13.11 2.27
C ARG A 327 11.63 14.63 2.24
N TYR A 328 11.61 15.19 1.04
CA TYR A 328 11.45 16.62 0.73
C TYR A 328 12.68 17.52 1.05
N TYR A 329 13.71 17.00 1.71
CA TYR A 329 14.88 17.78 2.12
C TYR A 329 16.09 17.50 1.23
N PRO A 330 16.78 18.55 0.71
CA PRO A 330 17.95 18.39 -0.14
C PRO A 330 19.19 17.93 0.63
N LYS A 331 19.24 18.10 1.96
CA LYS A 331 20.40 17.80 2.81
C LYS A 331 19.99 17.11 4.11
N GLY A 332 20.96 16.41 4.73
CA GLY A 332 20.82 15.81 6.05
C GLY A 332 20.03 14.50 6.08
N ILE A 333 19.63 14.01 4.92
CA ILE A 333 18.95 12.73 4.73
C ILE A 333 19.42 12.08 3.44
N ASN A 334 19.41 10.76 3.39
CA ASN A 334 19.89 9.98 2.25
C ASN A 334 18.82 9.00 1.77
N ARG A 335 18.81 8.74 0.46
CA ARG A 335 18.05 7.72 -0.24
C ARG A 335 18.98 6.63 -0.81
N PRO A 336 18.47 5.44 -1.18
CA PRO A 336 19.30 4.30 -1.58
C PRO A 336 20.02 4.45 -2.92
N THR A 337 19.36 5.09 -3.91
CA THR A 337 19.89 5.28 -5.28
C THR A 337 19.65 6.71 -5.74
N ASP A 338 20.24 7.08 -6.87
CA ASP A 338 20.06 8.44 -7.39
C ASP A 338 18.61 8.72 -7.81
N ASN A 339 17.97 7.78 -8.51
CA ASN A 339 16.64 8.02 -9.07
C ASN A 339 15.81 6.73 -9.24
N SER A 340 14.85 6.51 -8.35
CA SER A 340 13.84 5.45 -8.42
C SER A 340 12.45 6.00 -8.74
N ILE A 341 11.43 5.13 -8.82
CA ILE A 341 10.03 5.55 -8.98
C ILE A 341 9.56 6.43 -7.82
N MET A 342 10.09 6.26 -6.61
CA MET A 342 9.78 7.10 -5.45
C MET A 342 10.34 8.53 -5.56
N ARG A 343 11.05 8.84 -6.66
CA ARG A 343 11.52 10.17 -7.00
C ARG A 343 10.99 10.66 -8.35
N THR A 344 10.86 9.77 -9.32
CA THR A 344 10.47 10.14 -10.69
C THR A 344 9.61 9.03 -11.29
N LEU A 345 8.40 9.36 -11.68
CA LEU A 345 7.47 8.43 -12.34
C LEU A 345 8.11 7.79 -13.58
N GLY A 346 7.72 6.55 -13.88
CA GLY A 346 8.25 5.79 -15.01
C GLY A 346 9.62 5.15 -14.76
N ARG A 347 10.15 5.26 -13.55
CA ARG A 347 11.35 4.53 -13.11
C ARG A 347 10.97 3.22 -12.42
N GLU A 348 11.95 2.34 -12.27
CA GLU A 348 11.81 1.12 -11.48
C GLU A 348 11.96 1.41 -9.98
N PHE A 349 11.35 0.59 -9.13
CA PHE A 349 11.74 0.56 -7.73
C PHE A 349 13.21 0.12 -7.62
N ASN A 350 13.99 0.83 -6.80
CA ASN A 350 15.32 0.37 -6.45
C ASN A 350 15.29 -0.93 -5.61
N LEU A 351 16.43 -1.60 -5.42
CA LEU A 351 16.47 -2.87 -4.70
C LEU A 351 15.88 -2.81 -3.28
N PRO A 352 16.21 -1.80 -2.44
CA PRO A 352 15.54 -1.65 -1.13
C PRO A 352 14.04 -1.39 -1.23
N GLY A 353 13.59 -0.62 -2.22
CA GLY A 353 12.18 -0.40 -2.50
C GLY A 353 11.45 -1.69 -2.88
N ARG A 354 12.03 -2.50 -3.78
CA ARG A 354 11.49 -3.82 -4.13
C ARG A 354 11.39 -4.75 -2.92
N GLU A 355 12.42 -4.77 -2.06
CA GLU A 355 12.40 -5.53 -0.81
C GLU A 355 11.23 -5.13 0.09
N ALA A 356 11.02 -3.84 0.26
CA ALA A 356 9.93 -3.30 1.06
C ALA A 356 8.55 -3.61 0.46
N MET A 357 8.40 -3.49 -0.86
CA MET A 357 7.16 -3.82 -1.57
C MET A 357 6.81 -5.30 -1.46
N ILE A 358 7.75 -6.21 -1.68
CA ILE A 358 7.54 -7.66 -1.53
C ILE A 358 7.10 -7.98 -0.10
N ALA A 359 7.77 -7.40 0.90
CA ALA A 359 7.38 -7.55 2.29
C ALA A 359 5.97 -6.97 2.55
N GLY A 360 5.63 -5.87 1.86
CA GLY A 360 4.31 -5.26 1.87
C GLY A 360 3.24 -6.22 1.36
N PHE A 361 3.46 -6.87 0.22
CA PHE A 361 2.54 -7.86 -0.33
C PHE A 361 2.24 -8.99 0.66
N TYR A 362 3.27 -9.51 1.31
CA TYR A 362 3.13 -10.59 2.31
C TYR A 362 2.55 -10.14 3.67
N ARG A 363 2.29 -8.87 3.88
CA ARG A 363 1.49 -8.42 5.03
C ARG A 363 0.01 -8.70 4.85
N TYR A 364 -0.44 -8.78 3.60
CA TYR A 364 -1.83 -9.00 3.20
C TYR A 364 -2.03 -10.39 2.60
N ALA A 365 -1.13 -10.85 1.74
CA ALA A 365 -1.19 -12.14 1.09
C ALA A 365 -0.40 -13.22 1.84
N SER A 366 -0.73 -14.47 1.57
CA SER A 366 -0.03 -15.66 2.09
C SER A 366 0.86 -16.29 1.02
N ALA A 367 2.03 -16.80 1.42
CA ALA A 367 2.85 -17.67 0.58
C ALA A 367 2.16 -19.01 0.29
N LEU A 368 1.08 -19.33 1.03
CA LEU A 368 0.35 -20.57 0.96
C LEU A 368 -1.15 -20.33 0.75
N GLY A 369 -1.61 -20.34 -0.51
CA GLY A 369 -3.04 -20.33 -0.81
C GLY A 369 -3.64 -21.74 -0.82
N SER A 370 -4.87 -21.90 -0.33
CA SER A 370 -5.61 -23.16 -0.44
C SER A 370 -7.11 -22.95 -0.43
N THR A 371 -7.80 -23.63 -1.33
CA THR A 371 -9.27 -23.72 -1.33
C THR A 371 -9.78 -24.86 -0.43
N THR A 372 -8.90 -25.72 0.07
CA THR A 372 -9.28 -26.81 1.00
C THR A 372 -9.47 -26.21 2.39
N GLY A 373 -10.71 -26.26 2.90
CA GLY A 373 -11.07 -25.74 4.22
C GLY A 373 -10.36 -26.47 5.37
N THR A 374 -10.19 -25.76 6.48
CA THR A 374 -9.59 -26.30 7.72
C THR A 374 -10.59 -26.48 8.84
N ASP A 375 -11.84 -26.04 8.64
CA ASP A 375 -12.88 -26.01 9.67
C ASP A 375 -13.46 -27.39 10.00
N THR A 376 -13.35 -28.33 9.05
CA THR A 376 -13.83 -29.72 9.21
C THR A 376 -12.69 -30.69 9.00
N ALA A 377 -12.74 -31.83 9.70
CA ALA A 377 -11.76 -32.88 9.49
C ALA A 377 -11.90 -33.49 8.09
N LEU A 378 -10.80 -33.65 7.40
CA LEU A 378 -10.74 -34.27 6.09
C LEU A 378 -10.75 -35.80 6.20
N LYS A 379 -11.29 -36.45 5.19
CA LYS A 379 -11.12 -37.88 5.02
C LYS A 379 -9.72 -38.21 4.50
N ARG A 380 -9.25 -39.39 4.76
CA ARG A 380 -7.92 -39.87 4.39
C ARG A 380 -7.61 -39.80 2.88
N ASP A 381 -8.62 -39.89 2.02
CA ASP A 381 -8.53 -39.83 0.56
C ASP A 381 -8.83 -38.41 -0.02
N ALA A 382 -9.21 -37.46 0.83
CA ALA A 382 -9.51 -36.13 0.39
C ALA A 382 -8.27 -35.40 -0.16
N ALA A 383 -8.39 -34.76 -1.31
CA ALA A 383 -7.31 -33.99 -1.89
C ALA A 383 -7.14 -32.64 -1.17
N ILE A 384 -5.92 -32.38 -0.72
CA ILE A 384 -5.49 -31.06 -0.25
C ILE A 384 -4.76 -30.41 -1.41
N LYS A 385 -5.30 -29.29 -1.92
CA LYS A 385 -4.73 -28.52 -3.02
C LYS A 385 -4.26 -27.17 -2.52
N ILE A 386 -3.05 -26.80 -2.91
CA ILE A 386 -2.44 -25.52 -2.55
C ILE A 386 -1.96 -24.76 -3.78
N THR A 387 -1.87 -23.45 -3.66
CA THR A 387 -1.22 -22.56 -4.62
C THR A 387 -0.03 -21.89 -3.94
N LEU A 388 1.03 -21.64 -4.72
CA LEU A 388 2.28 -21.05 -4.25
C LEU A 388 2.76 -20.03 -5.26
N PRO A 389 3.37 -18.90 -4.85
CA PRO A 389 4.17 -18.05 -5.73
C PRO A 389 5.28 -18.86 -6.42
N ALA A 390 5.75 -18.37 -7.59
CA ALA A 390 6.71 -19.08 -8.41
C ALA A 390 8.03 -19.40 -7.68
N SER A 391 8.49 -18.48 -6.81
CA SER A 391 9.71 -18.62 -6.00
C SER A 391 9.53 -19.44 -4.71
N ALA A 392 8.28 -19.84 -4.39
CA ALA A 392 7.99 -20.52 -3.13
C ALA A 392 8.11 -22.06 -3.25
N THR A 393 8.51 -22.66 -2.15
CA THR A 393 8.53 -24.12 -1.96
C THR A 393 7.65 -24.51 -0.78
N VAL A 394 7.14 -25.73 -0.79
CA VAL A 394 6.33 -26.29 0.30
C VAL A 394 6.97 -27.51 0.90
N LYS A 395 6.85 -27.63 2.23
CA LYS A 395 7.10 -28.84 3.01
C LYS A 395 5.78 -29.32 3.61
N TRP A 396 5.62 -30.65 3.63
CA TRP A 396 4.48 -31.31 4.25
C TRP A 396 4.91 -32.07 5.48
N SER A 397 4.10 -32.02 6.52
CA SER A 397 4.31 -32.84 7.72
C SER A 397 3.01 -33.52 8.16
N VAL A 398 3.14 -34.69 8.75
CA VAL A 398 2.08 -35.44 9.42
C VAL A 398 2.44 -35.51 10.90
N ASP A 399 1.55 -35.06 11.75
CA ASP A 399 1.73 -35.02 13.21
C ASP A 399 3.08 -34.41 13.65
N GLY A 400 3.50 -33.34 12.93
CA GLY A 400 4.75 -32.62 13.15
C GLY A 400 5.99 -33.25 12.50
N THR A 401 5.89 -34.45 11.92
CA THR A 401 7.02 -35.13 11.23
C THR A 401 7.00 -34.81 9.75
N GLU A 402 8.10 -34.31 9.20
CA GLU A 402 8.20 -33.96 7.77
C GLU A 402 8.13 -35.21 6.88
N VAL A 403 7.32 -35.15 5.81
CA VAL A 403 7.23 -36.15 4.75
C VAL A 403 8.06 -35.67 3.57
N THR A 404 9.34 -36.07 3.51
CA THR A 404 10.32 -35.59 2.54
C THR A 404 9.93 -35.82 1.09
N ASP A 405 9.28 -36.96 0.79
CA ASP A 405 8.83 -37.34 -0.56
C ASP A 405 7.64 -36.49 -1.08
N ALA A 406 7.05 -35.69 -0.19
CA ALA A 406 5.97 -34.75 -0.53
C ALA A 406 6.46 -33.30 -0.74
N ARG A 407 7.75 -33.02 -0.56
CA ARG A 407 8.30 -31.68 -0.79
C ARG A 407 7.95 -31.17 -2.19
N GLY A 408 7.51 -29.92 -2.28
CA GLY A 408 7.16 -29.26 -3.53
C GLY A 408 5.85 -29.70 -4.17
N LYS A 409 5.16 -30.73 -3.68
CA LYS A 409 3.87 -31.16 -4.23
C LYS A 409 2.77 -30.14 -3.92
N LYS A 410 2.07 -29.67 -4.95
CA LYS A 410 0.94 -28.73 -4.82
C LYS A 410 -0.40 -29.42 -4.57
N SER A 411 -0.43 -30.75 -4.60
CA SER A 411 -1.61 -31.56 -4.29
C SER A 411 -1.18 -32.86 -3.63
N VAL A 412 -1.80 -33.18 -2.52
CA VAL A 412 -1.57 -34.41 -1.75
C VAL A 412 -2.89 -34.95 -1.22
N THR A 413 -2.93 -36.23 -0.86
CA THR A 413 -3.97 -36.78 0.01
C THR A 413 -3.33 -37.23 1.33
N PRO A 414 -4.05 -37.22 2.47
CA PRO A 414 -3.53 -37.77 3.72
C PRO A 414 -2.98 -39.20 3.57
N ALA A 415 -3.63 -40.04 2.77
CA ALA A 415 -3.15 -41.37 2.44
C ALA A 415 -1.78 -41.37 1.73
N SER A 416 -1.58 -40.44 0.78
CA SER A 416 -0.32 -40.31 0.04
C SER A 416 0.83 -39.77 0.90
N LEU A 417 0.51 -39.18 2.06
CA LEU A 417 1.47 -38.75 3.07
C LEU A 417 1.78 -39.82 4.12
N GLY A 418 1.24 -41.06 3.96
CA GLY A 418 1.52 -42.20 4.84
C GLY A 418 0.55 -42.37 6.02
N ILE A 419 -0.56 -41.57 6.09
CA ILE A 419 -1.57 -41.79 7.13
C ILE A 419 -2.29 -43.12 6.86
N ALA A 420 -2.21 -44.03 7.83
CA ALA A 420 -2.87 -45.35 7.78
C ALA A 420 -4.39 -45.21 8.05
N ALA A 421 -5.19 -46.21 7.62
CA ALA A 421 -6.61 -46.29 7.98
C ALA A 421 -6.74 -46.92 9.37
N ASP A 422 -6.40 -46.18 10.42
CA ASP A 422 -6.34 -46.67 11.81
C ASP A 422 -7.48 -46.15 12.69
N GLY A 423 -8.39 -45.37 12.10
CA GLY A 423 -9.52 -44.76 12.80
C GLY A 423 -9.13 -43.60 13.74
N ARG A 424 -7.89 -43.12 13.71
CA ARG A 424 -7.38 -42.07 14.58
C ARG A 424 -7.49 -40.70 13.91
N SER A 425 -7.36 -39.66 14.73
CA SER A 425 -7.23 -38.29 14.24
C SER A 425 -5.76 -37.94 14.06
N HIS A 426 -5.44 -37.39 12.89
CA HIS A 426 -4.11 -36.91 12.52
C HIS A 426 -4.14 -35.43 12.12
N THR A 427 -2.96 -34.83 12.02
CA THR A 427 -2.79 -33.50 11.46
C THR A 427 -1.88 -33.55 10.24
N VAL A 428 -2.29 -32.83 9.18
CA VAL A 428 -1.45 -32.58 8.01
C VAL A 428 -1.15 -31.09 7.98
N THR A 429 0.12 -30.74 7.93
CA THR A 429 0.56 -29.33 7.84
C THR A 429 1.37 -29.11 6.57
N ALA A 430 0.99 -28.10 5.79
CA ALA A 430 1.81 -27.53 4.74
C ALA A 430 2.50 -26.27 5.26
N THR A 431 3.81 -26.15 5.05
CA THR A 431 4.58 -24.94 5.30
C THR A 431 5.22 -24.47 4.01
N ALA A 432 4.78 -23.32 3.49
CA ALA A 432 5.32 -22.70 2.30
C ALA A 432 6.29 -21.58 2.67
N THR A 433 7.39 -21.49 1.94
CA THR A 433 8.38 -20.40 2.08
C THR A 433 8.76 -19.88 0.71
N ASP A 434 8.64 -18.57 0.50
CA ASP A 434 9.19 -17.91 -0.67
C ASP A 434 10.71 -17.75 -0.49
N ASN A 435 11.46 -18.35 -1.39
CA ASN A 435 12.92 -18.37 -1.35
C ASN A 435 13.58 -17.24 -2.17
N THR A 436 12.81 -16.21 -2.52
CA THR A 436 13.33 -15.06 -3.28
C THR A 436 14.61 -14.50 -2.65
N THR A 437 15.55 -14.10 -3.49
CA THR A 437 16.76 -13.37 -3.10
C THR A 437 16.53 -11.85 -3.04
N ALA A 438 15.34 -11.39 -3.47
CA ALA A 438 14.95 -9.99 -3.46
C ALA A 438 14.58 -9.45 -2.07
N VAL A 439 14.49 -10.32 -1.05
CA VAL A 439 14.31 -9.94 0.36
C VAL A 439 15.48 -10.46 1.16
N LYS A 440 16.34 -9.58 1.65
CA LYS A 440 17.56 -9.91 2.42
C LYS A 440 17.42 -9.69 3.91
N ASP A 441 16.49 -8.80 4.33
CA ASP A 441 16.28 -8.53 5.75
C ASP A 441 15.65 -9.74 6.45
N PRO A 442 16.29 -10.29 7.52
CA PRO A 442 15.78 -11.48 8.21
C PRO A 442 14.43 -11.28 8.89
N ALA A 443 14.09 -10.05 9.29
CA ALA A 443 12.80 -9.76 9.89
C ALA A 443 11.70 -9.77 8.82
N LEU A 444 11.97 -9.19 7.64
CA LEU A 444 11.05 -9.21 6.50
C LEU A 444 10.88 -10.62 5.94
N ARG A 445 11.96 -11.42 5.85
CA ARG A 445 11.88 -12.81 5.39
C ARG A 445 10.91 -13.68 6.19
N LYS A 446 10.65 -13.35 7.46
CA LYS A 446 9.66 -14.08 8.26
C LYS A 446 8.23 -13.97 7.70
N LEU A 447 7.93 -12.88 7.00
CA LEU A 447 6.64 -12.66 6.35
C LEU A 447 6.43 -13.61 5.15
N LEU A 448 7.52 -14.09 4.55
CA LEU A 448 7.54 -14.93 3.36
C LEU A 448 7.30 -16.41 3.66
N THR A 449 6.95 -16.75 4.88
CA THR A 449 6.66 -18.13 5.30
C THR A 449 5.28 -18.18 5.93
N ASP A 450 4.45 -19.11 5.47
CA ASP A 450 3.15 -19.38 6.05
C ASP A 450 2.89 -20.88 6.19
N SER A 451 1.99 -21.24 7.10
CA SER A 451 1.65 -22.64 7.38
C SER A 451 0.15 -22.82 7.55
N ARG A 452 -0.38 -23.91 7.01
CA ARG A 452 -1.77 -24.30 7.17
C ARG A 452 -1.87 -25.73 7.61
N THR A 453 -2.73 -25.99 8.60
CA THR A 453 -2.93 -27.31 9.19
C THR A 453 -4.36 -27.78 9.02
N TRP A 454 -4.53 -28.99 8.53
CA TRP A 454 -5.80 -29.70 8.40
C TRP A 454 -5.86 -30.84 9.40
N LYS A 455 -7.02 -31.01 10.02
CA LYS A 455 -7.34 -32.22 10.78
C LYS A 455 -7.78 -33.30 9.80
N VAL A 456 -7.40 -34.55 10.07
CA VAL A 456 -7.72 -35.72 9.25
C VAL A 456 -8.31 -36.78 10.14
N THR A 457 -9.42 -37.38 9.71
CA THR A 457 -9.94 -38.62 10.30
C THR A 457 -9.57 -39.78 9.36
N ALA A 458 -8.73 -40.71 9.85
CA ALA A 458 -8.15 -41.81 9.07
C ALA A 458 -9.07 -43.05 9.03
#